data_33712dbf31b6b0ea1d225ed4dd532ee8
#
_entry.id   33712dbf31b6b0ea1d225ed4dd532ee8
#
_cell.length_a   1.000
_cell.length_b   1.000
_cell.length_c   1.000
_cell.angle_alpha   90.00
_cell.angle_beta   90.00
_cell.angle_gamma   90.00
#
_symmetry.space_group_name_H-M   'P 1'
#
loop_
_entity.id
_entity.type
_entity.pdbx_description
1 polymer ?
#
loop_
_entity_poly.entity_id
_entity_poly.type
_entity_poly.pdbx_seq_one_letter_code
_entity_poly.pdbx_strand_id
1 'polypeptide(L)'
;MFLCIQQAFRVMKAQSPRGGRIINNGSISATTPRPNSIAYTATKHAVKGLTKTASLDGRKYDIAVGQIDVGNAATEMAQRMATGVIQANGEIAIEPLMDVNIVGQSVLYMANLPLEANVMFHTVMATKMPFAGRG
;
A
#
# COMPACT_ATOMS: atom_id res chain seq x y z
N MET A 1 11.18 1.43 -5.14
CA MET A 1 10.47 0.15 -4.88
C MET A 1 11.15 -1.05 -5.57
N PHE A 2 11.26 -1.09 -6.91
CA PHE A 2 11.87 -2.24 -7.62
C PHE A 2 13.25 -2.64 -7.07
N LEU A 3 14.18 -1.72 -6.94
CA LEU A 3 15.52 -1.99 -6.41
C LEU A 3 15.50 -2.52 -4.97
N CYS A 4 14.59 -2.03 -4.13
CA CYS A 4 14.45 -2.54 -2.75
C CYS A 4 13.97 -3.99 -2.75
N ILE A 5 12.97 -4.33 -3.57
CA ILE A 5 12.50 -5.71 -3.72
C ILE A 5 13.64 -6.61 -4.22
N GLN A 6 14.39 -6.18 -5.23
CA GLN A 6 15.53 -6.93 -5.77
C GLN A 6 16.58 -7.23 -4.69
N GLN A 7 16.96 -6.24 -3.88
CA GLN A 7 17.94 -6.44 -2.81
C GLN A 7 17.39 -7.31 -1.68
N ALA A 8 16.11 -7.11 -1.28
CA ALA A 8 15.46 -7.97 -0.30
C ALA A 8 15.47 -9.45 -0.74
N PHE A 9 15.15 -9.72 -2.01
CA PHE A 9 15.24 -11.08 -2.57
C PHE A 9 16.66 -11.65 -2.49
N ARG A 10 17.70 -10.86 -2.80
CA ARG A 10 19.09 -11.32 -2.69
C ARG A 10 19.42 -11.76 -1.29
N VAL A 11 19.09 -10.94 -0.28
CA VAL A 11 19.34 -11.24 1.14
C VAL A 11 18.52 -12.45 1.59
N MET A 12 17.21 -12.42 1.38
CA MET A 12 16.29 -13.44 1.88
C MET A 12 16.51 -14.83 1.25
N LYS A 13 17.07 -14.89 0.05
CA LYS A 13 17.44 -16.15 -0.60
C LYS A 13 18.73 -16.74 -0.04
N ALA A 14 19.66 -15.89 0.42
CA ALA A 14 21.02 -16.29 0.84
C ALA A 14 21.12 -16.49 2.37
N GLN A 15 20.23 -15.91 3.16
CA GLN A 15 20.27 -15.99 4.62
C GLN A 15 19.85 -17.38 5.16
N SER A 16 20.15 -17.63 6.42
CA SER A 16 19.70 -18.81 7.17
C SER A 16 19.02 -18.36 8.47
N PRO A 17 17.75 -18.73 8.75
CA PRO A 17 16.85 -19.46 7.85
C PRO A 17 16.54 -18.65 6.59
N ARG A 18 16.32 -19.35 5.46
CA ARG A 18 15.93 -18.75 4.18
C ARG A 18 14.51 -18.21 4.25
N GLY A 19 14.22 -17.21 3.45
CA GLY A 19 12.87 -16.63 3.36
C GLY A 19 12.71 -15.34 4.12
N GLY A 20 11.48 -14.87 4.22
CA GLY A 20 11.15 -13.61 4.88
C GLY A 20 9.88 -12.97 4.35
N ARG A 21 9.63 -11.75 4.78
CA ARG A 21 8.41 -11.00 4.39
C ARG A 21 8.77 -9.63 3.84
N ILE A 22 8.13 -9.28 2.73
CA ILE A 22 8.18 -7.96 2.11
C ILE A 22 6.78 -7.36 2.16
N ILE A 23 6.65 -6.15 2.71
CA ILE A 23 5.40 -5.39 2.73
C ILE A 23 5.62 -4.10 1.94
N ASN A 24 5.03 -4.01 0.76
CA ASN A 24 5.11 -2.84 -0.09
C ASN A 24 4.11 -1.77 0.34
N ASN A 25 4.56 -0.51 0.42
CA ASN A 25 3.68 0.62 0.69
C ASN A 25 2.99 1.09 -0.59
N GLY A 26 1.75 0.68 -0.75
CA GLY A 26 0.86 1.06 -1.82
C GLY A 26 0.05 2.32 -1.55
N SER A 27 -1.15 2.35 -2.07
CA SER A 27 -2.17 3.39 -1.86
C SER A 27 -3.49 2.92 -2.46
N ILE A 28 -4.60 3.40 -1.94
CA ILE A 28 -5.91 3.26 -2.60
C ILE A 28 -5.91 3.81 -4.04
N SER A 29 -5.00 4.74 -4.37
CA SER A 29 -4.79 5.23 -5.74
C SER A 29 -4.23 4.18 -6.70
N ALA A 30 -3.81 3.01 -6.20
CA ALA A 30 -3.51 1.84 -7.04
C ALA A 30 -4.78 1.14 -7.56
N THR A 31 -5.95 1.64 -7.22
CA THR A 31 -7.26 1.10 -7.63
C THR A 31 -8.20 2.21 -8.08
N THR A 32 -8.34 3.27 -7.29
CA THR A 32 -9.28 4.37 -7.54
C THR A 32 -8.50 5.69 -7.59
N PRO A 33 -8.26 6.26 -8.77
CA PRO A 33 -7.48 7.50 -8.91
C PRO A 33 -8.26 8.73 -8.44
N ARG A 34 -7.52 9.84 -8.29
CA ARG A 34 -8.07 11.18 -8.07
C ARG A 34 -7.81 12.05 -9.29
N PRO A 35 -8.60 13.09 -9.54
CA PRO A 35 -8.26 14.11 -10.54
C PRO A 35 -6.84 14.68 -10.31
N ASN A 36 -6.17 15.06 -11.39
CA ASN A 36 -4.84 15.68 -11.37
C ASN A 36 -3.73 14.86 -10.68
N SER A 37 -3.83 13.51 -10.66
CA SER A 37 -2.87 12.65 -9.96
C SER A 37 -2.22 11.59 -10.87
N ILE A 38 -2.11 11.84 -12.18
CA ILE A 38 -1.66 10.83 -13.15
C ILE A 38 -0.31 10.20 -12.81
N ALA A 39 0.71 10.98 -12.45
CA ALA A 39 2.03 10.46 -12.11
C ALA A 39 2.01 9.60 -10.83
N TYR A 40 1.30 10.07 -9.80
CA TYR A 40 1.13 9.33 -8.55
C TYR A 40 0.34 8.03 -8.78
N THR A 41 -0.78 8.12 -9.50
CA THR A 41 -1.62 6.98 -9.84
C THR A 41 -0.83 5.92 -10.63
N ALA A 42 -0.10 6.32 -11.68
CA ALA A 42 0.74 5.42 -12.45
C ALA A 42 1.78 4.71 -11.56
N THR A 43 2.46 5.47 -10.69
CA THR A 43 3.44 4.93 -9.75
C THR A 43 2.81 3.88 -8.82
N LYS A 44 1.63 4.16 -8.25
CA LYS A 44 0.98 3.24 -7.29
C LYS A 44 0.39 2.01 -7.98
N HIS A 45 -0.06 2.10 -9.22
CA HIS A 45 -0.40 0.94 -10.05
C HIS A 45 0.82 0.08 -10.36
N ALA A 46 1.97 0.69 -10.65
CA ALA A 46 3.23 -0.03 -10.86
C ALA A 46 3.65 -0.82 -9.59
N VAL A 47 3.51 -0.23 -8.39
CA VAL A 47 3.76 -0.94 -7.12
C VAL A 47 2.88 -2.18 -6.99
N LYS A 48 1.61 -2.09 -7.37
CA LYS A 48 0.68 -3.24 -7.36
C LYS A 48 1.13 -4.37 -8.30
N GLY A 49 1.61 -4.01 -9.50
CA GLY A 49 2.19 -4.96 -10.45
C GLY A 49 3.45 -5.63 -9.88
N LEU A 50 4.38 -4.86 -9.34
CA LEU A 50 5.59 -5.35 -8.69
C LEU A 50 5.28 -6.32 -7.53
N THR A 51 4.29 -5.99 -6.70
CA THR A 51 3.86 -6.84 -5.58
C THR A 51 3.37 -8.19 -6.07
N LYS A 52 2.52 -8.20 -7.09
CA LYS A 52 1.97 -9.46 -7.65
C LYS A 52 3.07 -10.37 -8.21
N THR A 53 3.97 -9.82 -9.02
CA THR A 53 5.07 -10.59 -9.61
C THR A 53 6.05 -11.06 -8.54
N ALA A 54 6.46 -10.19 -7.63
CA ALA A 54 7.35 -10.57 -6.54
C ALA A 54 6.73 -11.65 -5.63
N SER A 55 5.43 -11.61 -5.36
CA SER A 55 4.74 -12.66 -4.61
C SER A 55 4.80 -14.01 -5.33
N LEU A 56 4.65 -14.01 -6.66
CA LEU A 56 4.78 -15.23 -7.47
C LEU A 56 6.20 -15.79 -7.44
N ASP A 57 7.20 -14.92 -7.68
CA ASP A 57 8.62 -15.29 -7.75
C ASP A 57 9.17 -15.73 -6.38
N GLY A 58 8.60 -15.21 -5.30
CA GLY A 58 9.04 -15.46 -3.92
C GLY A 58 8.70 -16.85 -3.39
N ARG A 59 7.66 -17.51 -3.93
CA ARG A 59 7.10 -18.78 -3.42
C ARG A 59 8.16 -19.87 -3.22
N LYS A 60 9.02 -20.08 -4.20
CA LYS A 60 10.09 -21.11 -4.14
C LYS A 60 11.23 -20.80 -3.17
N TYR A 61 11.22 -19.61 -2.55
CA TYR A 61 12.25 -19.14 -1.63
C TYR A 61 11.70 -18.84 -0.23
N ASP A 62 10.47 -19.18 0.03
CA ASP A 62 9.77 -18.90 1.29
C ASP A 62 9.68 -17.37 1.57
N ILE A 63 9.57 -16.56 0.52
CA ILE A 63 9.43 -15.11 0.61
C ILE A 63 7.95 -14.73 0.40
N ALA A 64 7.31 -14.30 1.48
CA ALA A 64 5.96 -13.75 1.43
C ALA A 64 6.00 -12.27 1.01
N VAL A 65 5.24 -11.90 -0.02
CA VAL A 65 5.19 -10.51 -0.49
C VAL A 65 3.75 -10.02 -0.49
N GLY A 66 3.50 -8.94 0.23
CA GLY A 66 2.21 -8.28 0.32
C GLY A 66 2.30 -6.78 0.12
N GLN A 67 1.16 -6.12 0.11
CA GLN A 67 1.04 -4.68 -0.04
C GLN A 67 0.00 -4.13 0.93
N ILE A 68 0.32 -3.01 1.57
CA ILE A 68 -0.65 -2.21 2.31
C ILE A 68 -1.05 -1.01 1.45
N ASP A 69 -2.35 -0.86 1.19
CA ASP A 69 -2.94 0.29 0.49
C ASP A 69 -3.55 1.24 1.51
N VAL A 70 -2.94 2.42 1.65
CA VAL A 70 -3.33 3.41 2.66
C VAL A 70 -4.21 4.49 2.03
N GLY A 71 -5.30 4.85 2.73
CA GLY A 71 -6.17 5.95 2.37
C GLY A 71 -6.33 6.97 3.50
N ASN A 72 -5.92 8.22 3.25
CA ASN A 72 -6.13 9.39 4.11
C ASN A 72 -5.61 9.23 5.56
N ALA A 73 -4.37 8.73 5.74
CA ALA A 73 -3.69 8.80 7.04
C ALA A 73 -3.23 10.24 7.34
N ALA A 74 -3.34 10.66 8.59
CA ALA A 74 -3.00 12.01 9.06
C ALA A 74 -1.47 12.21 9.07
N THR A 75 -0.92 12.59 7.93
CA THR A 75 0.48 12.93 7.70
C THR A 75 0.58 14.33 7.10
N GLU A 76 1.75 14.95 7.10
CA GLU A 76 1.97 16.24 6.43
C GLU A 76 1.49 16.20 4.96
N MET A 77 1.77 15.13 4.24
CA MET A 77 1.33 14.94 2.85
C MET A 77 -0.20 14.97 2.72
N ALA A 78 -0.92 14.50 3.73
CA ALA A 78 -2.37 14.38 3.72
C ALA A 78 -3.11 15.63 4.26
N GLN A 79 -2.40 16.64 4.79
CA GLN A 79 -3.03 17.84 5.36
C GLN A 79 -3.96 18.56 4.38
N ARG A 80 -3.60 18.57 3.09
CA ARG A 80 -4.46 19.13 2.04
C ARG A 80 -5.84 18.46 1.95
N MET A 81 -5.97 17.20 2.39
CA MET A 81 -7.27 16.51 2.43
C MET A 81 -8.22 17.14 3.45
N ALA A 82 -7.66 17.63 4.57
CA ALA A 82 -8.39 18.32 5.61
C ALA A 82 -8.79 19.76 5.25
N THR A 83 -8.13 20.37 4.25
CA THR A 83 -8.46 21.72 3.74
C THR A 83 -9.35 21.69 2.50
N GLY A 84 -9.44 20.56 1.83
CA GLY A 84 -10.26 20.34 0.65
C GLY A 84 -9.46 19.89 -0.56
N VAL A 85 -9.99 18.90 -1.25
CA VAL A 85 -9.42 18.35 -2.48
C VAL A 85 -10.49 18.17 -3.54
N ILE A 86 -10.10 18.28 -4.81
CA ILE A 86 -11.00 18.10 -5.93
C ILE A 86 -11.54 16.66 -5.97
N GLN A 87 -12.83 16.52 -6.11
CA GLN A 87 -13.55 15.25 -6.23
C GLN A 87 -13.76 14.89 -7.70
N ALA A 88 -14.23 13.66 -7.97
CA ALA A 88 -14.49 13.16 -9.31
C ALA A 88 -15.51 14.00 -10.09
N ASN A 89 -16.48 14.58 -9.40
CA ASN A 89 -17.51 15.48 -9.95
C ASN A 89 -17.01 16.94 -10.17
N GLY A 90 -15.75 17.24 -9.84
CA GLY A 90 -15.14 18.56 -9.96
C GLY A 90 -15.32 19.49 -8.75
N GLU A 91 -16.12 19.11 -7.76
CA GLU A 91 -16.27 19.89 -6.52
C GLU A 91 -15.04 19.76 -5.62
N ILE A 92 -14.84 20.74 -4.74
CA ILE A 92 -13.82 20.68 -3.67
C ILE A 92 -14.49 20.24 -2.38
N ALA A 93 -14.02 19.14 -1.80
CA ALA A 93 -14.56 18.64 -0.54
C ALA A 93 -13.43 18.31 0.45
N ILE A 94 -13.71 18.52 1.74
CA ILE A 94 -12.87 18.08 2.85
C ILE A 94 -13.04 16.56 2.99
N GLU A 95 -11.92 15.85 3.09
CA GLU A 95 -11.94 14.42 3.32
C GLU A 95 -11.44 14.07 4.73
N PRO A 96 -12.13 13.16 5.42
CA PRO A 96 -11.69 12.67 6.73
C PRO A 96 -10.31 12.04 6.67
N LEU A 97 -9.56 12.18 7.75
CA LEU A 97 -8.28 11.54 8.00
C LEU A 97 -8.44 10.50 9.11
N MET A 98 -7.57 9.49 9.11
CA MET A 98 -7.40 8.55 10.23
C MET A 98 -6.05 8.75 10.90
N ASP A 99 -5.93 8.33 12.16
CA ASP A 99 -4.66 8.33 12.89
C ASP A 99 -3.63 7.45 12.17
N VAL A 100 -2.43 8.00 11.94
CA VAL A 100 -1.32 7.29 11.29
C VAL A 100 -0.88 6.04 12.06
N ASN A 101 -1.07 5.99 13.38
CA ASN A 101 -0.76 4.83 14.20
C ASN A 101 -1.55 3.57 13.79
N ILE A 102 -2.76 3.75 13.23
CA ILE A 102 -3.57 2.64 12.71
C ILE A 102 -2.84 1.95 11.53
N VAL A 103 -2.15 2.73 10.69
CA VAL A 103 -1.32 2.18 9.61
C VAL A 103 -0.16 1.35 10.19
N GLY A 104 0.49 1.88 11.23
CA GLY A 104 1.56 1.16 11.95
C GLY A 104 1.09 -0.18 12.52
N GLN A 105 -0.08 -0.20 13.16
CA GLN A 105 -0.70 -1.43 13.69
C GLN A 105 -1.03 -2.43 12.57
N SER A 106 -1.52 -1.94 11.44
CA SER A 106 -1.80 -2.77 10.26
C SER A 106 -0.54 -3.41 9.68
N VAL A 107 0.56 -2.66 9.59
CA VAL A 107 1.87 -3.20 9.17
C VAL A 107 2.37 -4.24 10.15
N LEU A 108 2.26 -3.98 11.46
CA LEU A 108 2.67 -4.91 12.50
C LEU A 108 1.87 -6.22 12.45
N TYR A 109 0.55 -6.13 12.23
CA TYR A 109 -0.28 -7.31 11.98
C TYR A 109 0.22 -8.14 10.80
N MET A 110 0.46 -7.51 9.65
CA MET A 110 0.98 -8.20 8.46
C MET A 110 2.37 -8.82 8.72
N ALA A 111 3.23 -8.11 9.45
CA ALA A 111 4.60 -8.54 9.71
C ALA A 111 4.68 -9.76 10.64
N ASN A 112 3.77 -9.86 11.60
CA ASN A 112 3.76 -10.92 12.62
C ASN A 112 3.11 -12.23 12.17
N LEU A 113 2.52 -12.28 10.98
CA LEU A 113 1.99 -13.54 10.46
C LEU A 113 3.11 -14.56 10.20
N PRO A 114 2.87 -15.85 10.43
CA PRO A 114 3.80 -16.91 10.02
C PRO A 114 4.00 -16.87 8.50
N LEU A 115 5.16 -17.35 8.00
CA LEU A 115 5.48 -17.26 6.57
C LEU A 115 4.57 -18.12 5.67
N GLU A 116 3.88 -19.11 6.23
CA GLU A 116 2.88 -19.90 5.53
C GLU A 116 1.61 -19.10 5.18
N ALA A 117 1.37 -17.98 5.87
CA ALA A 117 0.24 -17.08 5.64
C ALA A 117 0.73 -15.73 5.08
N ASN A 118 0.03 -15.20 4.09
CA ASN A 118 0.34 -13.90 3.50
C ASN A 118 -0.91 -13.06 3.30
N VAL A 119 -0.88 -11.82 3.78
CA VAL A 119 -1.83 -10.80 3.39
C VAL A 119 -1.33 -10.17 2.08
N MET A 120 -1.92 -10.60 0.97
CA MET A 120 -1.50 -10.15 -0.36
C MET A 120 -1.79 -8.67 -0.60
N PHE A 121 -2.99 -8.22 -0.24
CA PHE A 121 -3.42 -6.82 -0.26
C PHE A 121 -4.21 -6.51 0.99
N HIS A 122 -3.82 -5.44 1.67
CA HIS A 122 -4.48 -4.92 2.86
C HIS A 122 -4.82 -3.45 2.64
N THR A 123 -6.12 -3.13 2.62
CA THR A 123 -6.55 -1.73 2.50
C THR A 123 -6.97 -1.22 3.86
N VAL A 124 -6.32 -0.14 4.32
CA VAL A 124 -6.67 0.60 5.53
C VAL A 124 -6.89 2.07 5.19
N MET A 125 -8.06 2.60 5.57
CA MET A 125 -8.46 3.94 5.15
C MET A 125 -9.41 4.58 6.15
N ALA A 126 -9.50 5.92 6.14
CA ALA A 126 -10.48 6.62 6.96
C ALA A 126 -11.91 6.18 6.56
N THR A 127 -12.71 5.75 7.54
CA THR A 127 -14.02 5.13 7.30
C THR A 127 -14.96 6.00 6.46
N LYS A 128 -14.91 7.31 6.66
CA LYS A 128 -15.83 8.26 5.98
C LYS A 128 -15.22 8.92 4.74
N MET A 129 -14.00 8.54 4.32
CA MET A 129 -13.45 9.08 3.09
C MET A 129 -14.16 8.50 1.86
N PRO A 130 -14.36 9.29 0.79
CA PRO A 130 -14.95 8.77 -0.44
C PRO A 130 -13.99 7.80 -1.14
N PHE A 131 -14.44 6.56 -1.35
CA PHE A 131 -13.68 5.52 -2.05
C PHE A 131 -14.62 4.61 -2.84
N ALA A 132 -15.36 3.71 -2.17
CA ALA A 132 -16.41 2.94 -2.81
C ALA A 132 -17.59 3.89 -3.16
N GLY A 133 -18.10 3.76 -4.38
CA GLY A 133 -19.18 4.65 -4.85
C GLY A 133 -18.69 6.04 -5.30
N ARG A 134 -17.37 6.28 -5.37
CA ARG A 134 -16.82 7.45 -6.04
C ARG A 134 -17.05 7.29 -7.55
N GLY A 135 -18.02 7.97 -8.05
CA GLY A 135 -18.43 7.95 -9.46
C GLY A 135 -17.93 9.14 -10.22
#